data_aabd6eb0bcf49085b678fbd3cf64f9c2
#
_entry.id   aabd6eb0bcf49085b678fbd3cf64f9c2
#
_cell.length_a   1.000
_cell.length_b   1.000
_cell.length_c   1.000
_cell.angle_alpha   90.00
_cell.angle_beta   90.00
_cell.angle_gamma   90.00
#
_symmetry.space_group_name_H-M   'P 1'
#
loop_
_entity.id
_entity.type
_entity.pdbx_description
1 polymer ?
#
loop_
_entity_poly.entity_id
_entity_poly.type
_entity_poly.pdbx_seq_one_letter_code
_entity_poly.pdbx_strand_id
1 'polypeptide(L)'
;MIIFGIDPGSRVTGYGIIETKGNKSTYVGSGVIVTKEKEFHKRLHIIFKEIENLMQEYQPDVVAIENVFMHRNADSALKLGQAKAAAICGTFKSGLTVYEYAAREVKQAVVGKGSAEKEQVQYMAKIILGTKNKELRLDESDALAIAICHAHSYEMEKTMKPLD
;
A
#
# COMPACT_ATOMS: atom_id res chain seq x y z
N MET A 1 11.91 -1.85 10.79
CA MET A 1 11.52 -2.37 9.46
C MET A 1 10.80 -1.27 8.70
N ILE A 2 11.23 -0.98 7.48
CA ILE A 2 10.60 0.00 6.58
C ILE A 2 9.64 -0.76 5.66
N ILE A 3 8.38 -0.36 5.66
CA ILE A 3 7.31 -0.99 4.88
C ILE A 3 6.85 -0.03 3.80
N PHE A 4 6.82 -0.49 2.56
CA PHE A 4 6.31 0.25 1.41
C PHE A 4 4.91 -0.26 1.04
N GLY A 5 3.88 0.53 1.31
CA GLY A 5 2.49 0.24 0.96
C GLY A 5 2.12 0.80 -0.41
N ILE A 6 1.38 0.05 -1.20
CA ILE A 6 0.91 0.45 -2.54
C ILE A 6 -0.60 0.24 -2.64
N ASP A 7 -1.31 1.29 -3.01
CA ASP A 7 -2.70 1.26 -3.46
C ASP A 7 -2.74 1.40 -4.99
N PRO A 8 -2.86 0.28 -5.74
CA PRO A 8 -2.71 0.30 -7.19
C PRO A 8 -3.91 0.92 -7.90
N GLY A 9 -3.65 1.77 -8.87
CA GLY A 9 -4.65 2.35 -9.75
C GLY A 9 -4.06 2.74 -11.10
N SER A 10 -4.82 2.58 -12.18
CA SER A 10 -4.33 2.85 -13.55
C SER A 10 -4.19 4.34 -13.89
N ARG A 11 -4.85 5.21 -13.15
CA ARG A 11 -4.78 6.68 -13.29
C ARG A 11 -4.05 7.34 -12.14
N VAL A 12 -4.25 6.81 -10.95
CA VAL A 12 -3.61 7.26 -9.71
C VAL A 12 -3.24 6.00 -8.93
N THR A 13 -1.96 5.85 -8.63
CA THR A 13 -1.45 4.84 -7.70
C THR A 13 -0.97 5.55 -6.45
N GLY A 14 -1.53 5.20 -5.30
CA GLY A 14 -1.06 5.69 -4.01
C GLY A 14 0.15 4.91 -3.52
N TYR A 15 1.06 5.59 -2.81
CA TYR A 15 2.12 4.93 -2.06
C TYR A 15 2.26 5.55 -0.67
N GLY A 16 2.66 4.72 0.28
CA GLY A 16 2.90 5.14 1.65
C GLY A 16 4.00 4.34 2.31
N ILE A 17 4.91 5.03 2.98
CA ILE A 17 6.05 4.43 3.63
C ILE A 17 5.97 4.68 5.14
N ILE A 18 6.11 3.61 5.91
CA ILE A 18 6.18 3.67 7.37
C ILE A 18 7.42 2.96 7.89
N GLU A 19 7.92 3.39 9.03
CA GLU A 19 8.89 2.62 9.81
C GLU A 19 8.16 2.01 11.01
N THR A 20 8.36 0.70 11.24
CA THR A 20 7.82 0.02 12.42
C THR A 20 8.94 -0.50 13.32
N LYS A 21 8.78 -0.28 14.64
CA LYS A 21 9.65 -0.77 15.73
C LYS A 21 8.75 -1.37 16.82
N GLY A 22 8.67 -2.71 16.86
CA GLY A 22 7.65 -3.40 17.66
C GLY A 22 6.25 -2.93 17.27
N ASN A 23 5.40 -2.65 18.22
CA ASN A 23 4.02 -2.22 17.99
C ASN A 23 3.87 -0.74 17.58
N LYS A 24 4.96 0.00 17.40
CA LYS A 24 4.92 1.42 17.03
C LYS A 24 5.25 1.61 15.56
N SER A 25 4.31 2.20 14.83
CA SER A 25 4.51 2.64 13.44
C SER A 25 4.64 4.16 13.36
N THR A 26 5.57 4.64 12.55
CA THR A 26 5.83 6.06 12.30
C THR A 26 5.79 6.35 10.81
N TYR A 27 5.25 7.50 10.45
CA TYR A 27 5.21 7.98 9.08
C TYR A 27 6.62 8.33 8.58
N VAL A 28 6.96 7.87 7.36
CA VAL A 28 8.21 8.22 6.67
C VAL A 28 7.92 9.08 5.45
N GLY A 29 6.99 8.66 4.59
CA GLY A 29 6.64 9.36 3.37
C GLY A 29 5.34 8.84 2.78
N SER A 30 4.73 9.61 1.88
CA SER A 30 3.61 9.17 1.05
C SER A 30 3.45 10.09 -0.16
N GLY A 31 2.73 9.62 -1.15
CA GLY A 31 2.40 10.39 -2.34
C GLY A 31 1.54 9.61 -3.31
N VAL A 32 1.40 10.17 -4.51
CA VAL A 32 0.66 9.54 -5.60
C VAL A 32 1.44 9.61 -6.90
N ILE A 33 1.35 8.54 -7.67
CA ILE A 33 1.80 8.47 -9.05
C ILE A 33 0.59 8.76 -9.93
N VAL A 34 0.59 9.90 -10.63
CA VAL A 34 -0.50 10.31 -11.53
C VAL A 34 -0.11 10.03 -12.97
N THR A 35 -0.89 9.20 -13.65
CA THR A 35 -0.69 8.90 -15.06
C THR A 35 -1.67 9.72 -15.92
N LYS A 36 -1.16 10.67 -16.72
CA LYS A 36 -1.98 11.51 -17.61
C LYS A 36 -2.04 10.99 -19.05
N GLU A 37 -1.33 9.92 -19.33
CA GLU A 37 -1.24 9.34 -20.67
C GLU A 37 -2.59 8.79 -21.15
N LYS A 38 -2.88 9.00 -22.43
CA LYS A 38 -4.09 8.44 -23.07
C LYS A 38 -3.92 6.93 -23.32
N GLU A 39 -2.74 6.53 -23.77
CA GLU A 39 -2.41 5.15 -24.09
C GLU A 39 -2.14 4.36 -22.82
N PHE A 40 -2.89 3.28 -22.63
CA PHE A 40 -2.89 2.53 -21.39
C PHE A 40 -1.52 1.90 -21.08
N HIS A 41 -0.82 1.35 -22.07
CA HIS A 41 0.52 0.76 -21.87
C HIS A 41 1.56 1.79 -21.39
N LYS A 42 1.44 3.05 -21.81
CA LYS A 42 2.31 4.13 -21.33
C LYS A 42 2.06 4.44 -19.84
N ARG A 43 0.80 4.32 -19.38
CA ARG A 43 0.49 4.44 -17.94
C ARG A 43 1.17 3.34 -17.14
N LEU A 44 1.15 2.09 -17.63
CA LEU A 44 1.82 0.97 -16.97
C LEU A 44 3.34 1.21 -16.88
N HIS A 45 3.95 1.75 -17.92
CA HIS A 45 5.36 2.10 -17.92
C HIS A 45 5.69 3.16 -16.87
N ILE A 46 4.86 4.20 -16.74
CA ILE A 46 5.03 5.26 -15.71
C ILE A 46 4.94 4.65 -14.32
N ILE A 47 3.91 3.85 -14.05
CA ILE A 47 3.75 3.18 -12.74
C ILE A 47 4.99 2.35 -12.41
N PHE A 48 5.43 1.51 -13.34
CA PHE A 48 6.63 0.68 -13.19
C PHE A 48 7.87 1.52 -12.83
N LYS A 49 8.14 2.58 -13.60
CA LYS A 49 9.32 3.43 -13.43
C LYS A 49 9.29 4.23 -12.13
N GLU A 50 8.16 4.80 -11.78
CA GLU A 50 8.02 5.59 -10.55
C GLU A 50 8.15 4.69 -9.30
N ILE A 51 7.58 3.48 -9.31
CA ILE A 51 7.79 2.53 -8.22
C ILE A 51 9.27 2.14 -8.13
N GLU A 52 9.95 1.86 -9.25
CA GLU A 52 11.38 1.55 -9.27
C GLU A 52 12.21 2.68 -8.63
N ASN A 53 11.91 3.94 -8.95
CA ASN A 53 12.57 5.12 -8.39
C ASN A 53 12.33 5.23 -6.87
N LEU A 54 11.07 5.07 -6.44
CA LEU A 54 10.69 5.12 -5.03
C LEU A 54 11.34 3.99 -4.20
N MET A 55 11.46 2.79 -4.76
CA MET A 55 12.18 1.68 -4.13
C MET A 55 13.65 2.00 -3.91
N GLN A 56 14.30 2.72 -4.86
CA GLN A 56 15.68 3.17 -4.71
C GLN A 56 15.82 4.30 -3.67
N GLU A 57 14.86 5.22 -3.63
CA GLU A 57 14.86 6.36 -2.70
C GLU A 57 14.66 5.91 -1.25
N TYR A 58 13.63 5.10 -0.99
CA TYR A 58 13.24 4.74 0.38
C TYR A 58 13.89 3.46 0.91
N GLN A 59 14.43 2.62 0.04
CA GLN A 59 15.09 1.35 0.39
C GLN A 59 14.30 0.53 1.42
N PRO A 60 13.02 0.18 1.15
CA PRO A 60 12.20 -0.55 2.11
C PRO A 60 12.72 -1.97 2.34
N ASP A 61 12.32 -2.56 3.44
CA ASP A 61 12.59 -3.96 3.78
C ASP A 61 11.55 -4.92 3.17
N VAL A 62 10.34 -4.42 2.92
CA VAL A 62 9.20 -5.21 2.44
C VAL A 62 8.18 -4.35 1.71
N VAL A 63 7.43 -4.97 0.81
CA VAL A 63 6.33 -4.33 0.06
C VAL A 63 5.00 -4.96 0.46
N ALA A 64 3.99 -4.12 0.68
CA ALA A 64 2.60 -4.51 0.91
C ALA A 64 1.72 -3.85 -0.16
N ILE A 65 0.81 -4.62 -0.77
CA ILE A 65 -0.06 -4.12 -1.83
C ILE A 65 -1.50 -4.61 -1.64
N GLU A 66 -2.48 -3.80 -2.04
CA GLU A 66 -3.87 -4.22 -2.00
C GLU A 66 -4.15 -5.29 -3.04
N ASN A 67 -4.88 -6.33 -2.61
CA ASN A 67 -5.36 -7.34 -3.53
C ASN A 67 -6.61 -6.85 -4.26
N VAL A 68 -6.59 -6.97 -5.59
CA VAL A 68 -7.67 -6.49 -6.45
C VAL A 68 -8.67 -7.61 -6.70
N PHE A 69 -9.94 -7.35 -6.40
CA PHE A 69 -11.05 -8.23 -6.73
C PHE A 69 -11.84 -7.74 -7.93
N MET A 70 -12.39 -8.67 -8.71
CA MET A 70 -13.27 -8.35 -9.82
C MET A 70 -14.62 -7.83 -9.28
N HIS A 71 -14.89 -6.54 -9.49
CA HIS A 71 -16.19 -5.94 -9.31
C HIS A 71 -16.97 -5.91 -10.64
N ARG A 72 -18.08 -5.20 -10.66
CA ARG A 72 -19.11 -5.21 -11.72
C ARG A 72 -18.62 -4.94 -13.16
N ASN A 73 -17.44 -4.36 -13.37
CA ASN A 73 -16.91 -4.05 -14.70
C ASN A 73 -15.59 -4.79 -14.95
N ALA A 74 -15.66 -5.78 -15.86
CA ALA A 74 -14.51 -6.62 -16.21
C ALA A 74 -13.35 -5.82 -16.83
N ASP A 75 -13.60 -4.84 -17.70
CA ASP A 75 -12.56 -4.01 -18.31
C ASP A 75 -11.79 -3.20 -17.27
N SER A 76 -12.51 -2.58 -16.33
CA SER A 76 -11.90 -1.85 -15.22
C SER A 76 -11.07 -2.77 -14.32
N ALA A 77 -11.56 -3.96 -14.02
CA ALA A 77 -10.84 -4.95 -13.21
C ALA A 77 -9.57 -5.44 -13.90
N LEU A 78 -9.61 -5.70 -15.20
CA LEU A 78 -8.43 -6.08 -15.99
C LEU A 78 -7.38 -4.97 -16.00
N LYS A 79 -7.78 -3.72 -16.24
CA LYS A 79 -6.87 -2.56 -16.21
C LYS A 79 -6.25 -2.35 -14.83
N LEU A 80 -7.02 -2.54 -13.78
CA LEU A 80 -6.52 -2.44 -12.41
C LEU A 80 -5.52 -3.56 -12.09
N GLY A 81 -5.80 -4.80 -12.52
CA GLY A 81 -4.88 -5.92 -12.39
C GLY A 81 -3.56 -5.70 -13.12
N GLN A 82 -3.60 -5.09 -14.32
CA GLN A 82 -2.40 -4.73 -15.08
C GLN A 82 -1.61 -3.61 -14.39
N ALA A 83 -2.29 -2.59 -13.83
CA ALA A 83 -1.64 -1.53 -13.06
C ALA A 83 -0.96 -2.10 -11.80
N LYS A 84 -1.61 -3.01 -11.09
CA LYS A 84 -1.04 -3.76 -9.96
C LYS A 84 0.21 -4.54 -10.39
N ALA A 85 0.14 -5.28 -11.50
CA ALA A 85 1.27 -6.03 -12.03
C ALA A 85 2.45 -5.10 -12.38
N ALA A 86 2.20 -3.95 -12.99
CA ALA A 86 3.23 -2.95 -13.29
C ALA A 86 3.91 -2.43 -12.01
N ALA A 87 3.14 -2.15 -10.95
CA ALA A 87 3.67 -1.75 -9.66
C ALA A 87 4.53 -2.84 -9.03
N ILE A 88 4.08 -4.10 -9.03
CA ILE A 88 4.86 -5.25 -8.54
C ILE A 88 6.17 -5.41 -9.33
N CYS A 89 6.13 -5.33 -10.66
CA CYS A 89 7.33 -5.41 -11.50
C CYS A 89 8.35 -4.31 -11.16
N GLY A 90 7.91 -3.11 -10.79
CA GLY A 90 8.76 -2.02 -10.33
C GLY A 90 9.55 -2.32 -9.05
N THR A 91 9.13 -3.30 -8.26
CA THR A 91 9.82 -3.72 -7.03
C THR A 91 10.89 -4.80 -7.25
N PHE A 92 10.94 -5.46 -8.42
CA PHE A 92 11.73 -6.68 -8.64
C PHE A 92 13.24 -6.50 -8.47
N LYS A 93 13.78 -5.35 -8.82
CA LYS A 93 15.21 -5.08 -8.64
C LYS A 93 15.65 -5.13 -7.18
N SER A 94 14.75 -4.87 -6.26
CA SER A 94 15.04 -4.90 -4.82
C SER A 94 15.06 -6.31 -4.24
N GLY A 95 14.52 -7.30 -4.96
CA GLY A 95 14.46 -8.70 -4.51
C GLY A 95 13.57 -8.92 -3.28
N LEU A 96 12.70 -7.96 -2.95
CA LEU A 96 11.88 -8.00 -1.75
C LEU A 96 10.63 -8.86 -1.93
N THR A 97 10.14 -9.39 -0.82
CA THR A 97 8.85 -10.06 -0.77
C THR A 97 7.72 -9.04 -0.88
N VAL A 98 6.73 -9.36 -1.71
CA VAL A 98 5.49 -8.59 -1.85
C VAL A 98 4.36 -9.34 -1.14
N TYR A 99 3.74 -8.69 -0.16
CA TYR A 99 2.58 -9.22 0.57
C TYR A 99 1.30 -8.57 0.07
N GLU A 100 0.27 -9.38 -0.13
CA GLU A 100 -1.03 -8.92 -0.64
C GLU A 100 -2.08 -8.97 0.46
N TYR A 101 -2.87 -7.90 0.57
CA TYR A 101 -3.93 -7.77 1.57
C TYR A 101 -5.26 -7.43 0.93
N ALA A 102 -6.32 -8.15 1.31
CA ALA A 102 -7.67 -7.79 0.91
C ALA A 102 -8.13 -6.49 1.61
N ALA A 103 -8.96 -5.69 0.94
CA ALA A 103 -9.51 -4.46 1.51
C ALA A 103 -10.15 -4.67 2.90
N ARG A 104 -10.81 -5.81 3.12
CA ARG A 104 -11.40 -6.17 4.41
C ARG A 104 -10.35 -6.39 5.51
N GLU A 105 -9.22 -7.00 5.17
CA GLU A 105 -8.09 -7.21 6.10
C GLU A 105 -7.47 -5.88 6.52
N VAL A 106 -7.26 -4.97 5.55
CA VAL A 106 -6.76 -3.62 5.81
C VAL A 106 -7.69 -2.87 6.78
N LYS A 107 -9.00 -2.89 6.52
CA LYS A 107 -9.99 -2.26 7.40
C LYS A 107 -9.98 -2.87 8.81
N GLN A 108 -9.92 -4.19 8.90
CA GLN A 108 -9.85 -4.91 10.18
C GLN A 108 -8.58 -4.55 10.95
N ALA A 109 -7.43 -4.47 10.30
CA ALA A 109 -6.16 -4.16 10.94
C ALA A 109 -6.09 -2.71 11.46
N VAL A 110 -6.65 -1.74 10.72
CA VAL A 110 -6.56 -0.31 11.05
C VAL A 110 -7.66 0.14 12.02
N VAL A 111 -8.89 -0.34 11.85
CA VAL A 111 -10.08 0.11 12.62
C VAL A 111 -10.59 -0.95 13.59
N GLY A 112 -10.20 -2.22 13.42
CA GLY A 112 -10.73 -3.35 14.19
C GLY A 112 -12.05 -3.90 13.61
N LYS A 113 -12.54 -3.39 12.47
CA LYS A 113 -13.78 -3.80 11.84
C LYS A 113 -13.65 -3.83 10.31
N GLY A 114 -13.77 -5.03 9.72
CA GLY A 114 -13.61 -5.23 8.27
C GLY A 114 -14.69 -4.56 7.40
N SER A 115 -15.81 -4.11 7.99
CA SER A 115 -16.87 -3.32 7.34
C SER A 115 -16.76 -1.81 7.59
N ALA A 116 -15.61 -1.33 8.09
CA ALA A 116 -15.40 0.10 8.34
C ALA A 116 -15.52 0.93 7.06
N GLU A 117 -16.05 2.14 7.21
CA GLU A 117 -16.10 3.11 6.12
C GLU A 117 -14.70 3.65 5.81
N LYS A 118 -14.51 4.11 4.57
CA LYS A 118 -13.21 4.59 4.07
C LYS A 118 -12.67 5.74 4.91
N GLU A 119 -13.51 6.67 5.30
CA GLU A 119 -13.18 7.82 6.12
C GLU A 119 -12.67 7.44 7.52
N GLN A 120 -13.23 6.37 8.09
CA GLN A 120 -12.79 5.82 9.37
C GLN A 120 -11.37 5.24 9.27
N VAL A 121 -11.09 4.52 8.18
CA VAL A 121 -9.76 3.95 7.93
C VAL A 121 -8.72 5.07 7.80
N GLN A 122 -9.01 6.10 7.01
CA GLN A 122 -8.13 7.26 6.83
C GLN A 122 -7.88 8.00 8.13
N TYR A 123 -8.92 8.25 8.91
CA TYR A 123 -8.80 8.92 10.20
C TYR A 123 -7.92 8.12 11.16
N MET A 124 -8.15 6.82 11.28
CA MET A 124 -7.36 5.95 12.16
C MET A 124 -5.91 5.81 11.69
N ALA A 125 -5.65 5.69 10.40
CA ALA A 125 -4.30 5.66 9.86
C ALA A 125 -3.51 6.93 10.25
N LYS A 126 -4.13 8.10 10.14
CA LYS A 126 -3.52 9.38 10.58
C LYS A 126 -3.22 9.40 12.09
N ILE A 127 -4.10 8.82 12.92
CA ILE A 127 -3.88 8.73 14.37
C ILE A 127 -2.71 7.81 14.67
N ILE A 128 -2.70 6.61 14.10
CA ILE A 128 -1.65 5.59 14.32
C ILE A 128 -0.27 6.15 13.96
N LEU A 129 -0.19 6.90 12.85
CA LEU A 129 1.07 7.44 12.33
C LEU A 129 1.44 8.83 12.88
N GLY A 130 0.61 9.42 13.74
CA GLY A 130 0.86 10.76 14.29
C GLY A 130 0.76 11.90 13.27
N THR A 131 0.00 11.71 12.18
CA THR A 131 -0.11 12.66 11.05
C THR A 131 -1.44 13.41 11.03
N LYS A 132 -2.10 13.61 12.18
CA LYS A 132 -3.43 14.25 12.27
C LYS A 132 -3.53 15.59 11.53
N ASN A 133 -2.49 16.39 11.60
CA ASN A 133 -2.46 17.75 11.01
C ASN A 133 -1.94 17.74 9.57
N LYS A 134 -1.65 16.58 8.99
CA LYS A 134 -1.17 16.48 7.61
C LYS A 134 -2.33 16.28 6.65
N GLU A 135 -2.38 17.10 5.60
CA GLU A 135 -3.30 16.85 4.50
C GLU A 135 -2.73 15.72 3.63
N LEU A 136 -3.46 14.62 3.55
CA LEU A 136 -3.13 13.46 2.74
C LEU A 136 -4.25 13.24 1.72
N ARG A 137 -3.88 12.89 0.49
CA ARG A 137 -4.86 12.43 -0.50
C ARG A 137 -5.42 11.06 -0.08
N LEU A 138 -6.59 10.74 -0.61
CA LEU A 138 -7.25 9.46 -0.30
C LEU A 138 -6.36 8.28 -0.62
N ASP A 139 -5.76 8.26 -1.82
CA ASP A 139 -4.88 7.19 -2.29
C ASP A 139 -3.61 7.04 -1.42
N GLU A 140 -3.07 8.15 -0.89
CA GLU A 140 -1.94 8.11 0.07
C GLU A 140 -2.36 7.46 1.38
N SER A 141 -3.52 7.84 1.90
CA SER A 141 -4.06 7.28 3.15
C SER A 141 -4.37 5.79 3.02
N ASP A 142 -4.88 5.36 1.86
CA ASP A 142 -5.15 3.96 1.58
C ASP A 142 -3.84 3.15 1.52
N ALA A 143 -2.81 3.66 0.85
CA ALA A 143 -1.49 3.03 0.79
C ALA A 143 -0.81 2.95 2.19
N LEU A 144 -0.94 3.98 3.01
CA LEU A 144 -0.46 3.97 4.40
C LEU A 144 -1.23 2.95 5.25
N ALA A 145 -2.54 2.80 5.05
CA ALA A 145 -3.35 1.79 5.74
C ALA A 145 -2.91 0.36 5.38
N ILE A 146 -2.54 0.11 4.12
CA ILE A 146 -1.99 -1.18 3.67
C ILE A 146 -0.65 -1.47 4.36
N ALA A 147 0.22 -0.48 4.48
CA ALA A 147 1.49 -0.63 5.21
C ALA A 147 1.28 -0.92 6.71
N ILE A 148 0.32 -0.26 7.37
CA ILE A 148 -0.08 -0.53 8.75
C ILE A 148 -0.62 -1.96 8.91
N CYS A 149 -1.44 -2.42 7.95
CA CYS A 149 -1.96 -3.79 7.94
C CYS A 149 -0.82 -4.80 7.96
N HIS A 150 0.19 -4.61 7.11
CA HIS A 150 1.37 -5.48 7.10
C HIS A 150 2.14 -5.43 8.43
N ALA A 151 2.34 -4.25 9.00
CA ALA A 151 3.02 -4.11 10.30
C ALA A 151 2.34 -4.93 11.40
N HIS A 152 1.01 -4.86 11.48
CA HIS A 152 0.23 -5.62 12.47
C HIS A 152 0.28 -7.13 12.20
N SER A 153 0.15 -7.57 10.95
CA SER A 153 0.23 -9.00 10.58
C SER A 153 1.60 -9.59 10.92
N TYR A 154 2.67 -8.87 10.63
CA TYR A 154 4.04 -9.29 10.92
C TYR A 154 4.31 -9.47 12.43
N GLU A 155 3.83 -8.54 13.27
CA GLU A 155 3.99 -8.65 14.73
C GLU A 155 3.13 -9.80 15.32
N MET A 156 1.94 -10.04 14.76
CA MET A 156 1.11 -11.20 15.14
C MET A 156 1.80 -12.52 14.82
N GLU A 157 2.39 -12.67 13.64
CA GLU A 157 3.12 -13.89 13.25
C GLU A 157 4.32 -14.13 14.17
N LYS A 158 5.03 -13.07 14.57
CA LYS A 158 6.16 -13.17 15.52
C LYS A 158 5.71 -13.70 16.88
N THR A 159 4.57 -13.23 17.38
CA THR A 159 4.05 -13.65 18.69
C THR A 159 3.45 -15.05 18.69
N MET A 160 3.02 -15.56 17.52
CA MET A 160 2.46 -16.90 17.37
C MET A 160 3.51 -17.99 17.11
N LYS A 161 4.76 -17.67 16.78
CA LYS A 161 5.82 -18.67 16.66
C LYS A 161 6.14 -19.21 18.05
N PRO A 162 6.13 -20.56 18.27
CA PRO A 162 6.57 -21.15 19.53
C PRO A 162 8.00 -20.68 19.83
N LEU A 163 8.26 -20.40 21.11
CA LEU A 163 9.62 -20.24 21.61
C LEU A 163 10.30 -21.62 21.51
N ASP A 164 11.18 -21.78 20.51
CA ASP A 164 12.09 -22.92 20.44
C ASP A 164 13.17 -22.82 21.53
#